data_f25f0671d07d934952175b48950866f9
#
_entry.id   f25f0671d07d934952175b48950866f9
#
_cell.length_a   1.000
_cell.length_b   1.000
_cell.length_c   1.000
_cell.angle_alpha   90.00
_cell.angle_beta   90.00
_cell.angle_gamma   90.00
#
_symmetry.space_group_name_H-M   'P 1'
#
loop_
_entity.id
_entity.type
_entity.pdbx_description
1 polymer ?
#
loop_
_entity_poly.entity_id
_entity_poly.type
_entity_poly.pdbx_seq_one_letter_code
_entity_poly.pdbx_strand_id
1 'polypeptide(L)'
;AYFSDETGEYELYLLENKDGAKPRQITKESSAWKNSAEWSPKSSHVIYSDRTMTLWLVDVLTGKETEIDKASGEEIRDYTFSPDGDWVAYSKSSPNYQSALWLYQISTGKKHQITDAVFSDGNPVFSNDGKFLFFLSNRDFNLTFSSYEFDYLYNNATRIYAIPLLNDGTKLTPFVK
;
A
#
# COMPACT_ATOMS: atom_id res chain seq x y z
N ALA A 1 -12.47 10.05 -7.05
CA ALA A 1 -11.46 11.03 -6.59
C ALA A 1 -10.48 11.32 -7.72
N TYR A 2 -9.90 12.48 -7.74
CA TYR A 2 -8.83 12.87 -8.66
C TYR A 2 -7.99 13.98 -8.03
N PHE A 3 -6.77 14.15 -8.55
CA PHE A 3 -5.92 15.27 -8.17
C PHE A 3 -6.01 16.36 -9.23
N SER A 4 -6.02 17.62 -8.80
CA SER A 4 -6.04 18.79 -9.67
C SER A 4 -5.15 19.89 -9.10
N ASP A 5 -4.48 20.61 -9.98
CA ASP A 5 -3.65 21.80 -9.71
C ASP A 5 -4.40 23.11 -9.94
N GLU A 6 -5.73 23.06 -10.04
CA GLU A 6 -6.59 24.24 -10.30
C GLU A 6 -6.35 25.38 -9.30
N THR A 7 -5.96 25.05 -8.07
CA THR A 7 -5.63 26.02 -7.01
C THR A 7 -4.15 26.36 -6.90
N GLY A 8 -3.33 25.90 -7.84
CA GLY A 8 -1.89 26.17 -7.90
C GLY A 8 -1.02 25.00 -7.41
N GLU A 9 -1.57 24.14 -6.56
CA GLU A 9 -0.92 22.93 -6.06
C GLU A 9 -1.84 21.71 -6.26
N TYR A 10 -1.24 20.51 -6.28
CA TYR A 10 -2.01 19.25 -6.46
C TYR A 10 -2.85 18.95 -5.22
N GLU A 11 -4.17 19.15 -5.35
CA GLU A 11 -5.13 18.88 -4.29
C GLU A 11 -6.06 17.72 -4.64
N LEU A 12 -6.56 17.01 -3.62
CA LEU A 12 -7.54 15.96 -3.78
C LEU A 12 -8.94 16.55 -3.94
N TYR A 13 -9.60 16.15 -5.03
CA TYR A 13 -10.99 16.51 -5.30
C TYR A 13 -11.86 15.26 -5.39
N LEU A 14 -13.09 15.39 -4.96
CA LEU A 14 -14.14 14.40 -5.12
C LEU A 14 -15.20 14.93 -6.07
N LEU A 15 -15.64 14.06 -6.98
CA LEU A 15 -16.78 14.31 -7.88
C LEU A 15 -17.76 13.16 -7.73
N GLU A 16 -19.00 13.48 -7.39
CA GLU A 16 -20.07 12.49 -7.36
C GLU A 16 -20.40 12.04 -8.80
N ASN A 17 -20.65 10.74 -8.99
CA ASN A 17 -21.03 10.19 -10.30
C ASN A 17 -22.51 10.43 -10.58
N LYS A 18 -22.87 11.71 -10.77
CA LYS A 18 -24.24 12.14 -11.17
C LYS A 18 -24.17 13.37 -12.06
N ASP A 19 -25.17 13.54 -12.92
CA ASP A 19 -25.26 14.68 -13.82
C ASP A 19 -25.33 15.99 -13.03
N GLY A 20 -24.53 16.99 -13.47
CA GLY A 20 -24.47 18.30 -12.85
C GLY A 20 -23.75 18.36 -11.50
N ALA A 21 -23.11 17.28 -11.07
CA ALA A 21 -22.27 17.28 -9.87
C ALA A 21 -21.11 18.27 -10.02
N LYS A 22 -20.80 18.97 -8.94
CA LYS A 22 -19.63 19.87 -8.89
C LYS A 22 -18.51 19.22 -8.08
N PRO A 23 -17.25 19.40 -8.50
CA PRO A 23 -16.12 18.97 -7.72
C PRO A 23 -16.09 19.60 -6.33
N ARG A 24 -15.73 18.80 -5.33
CA ARG A 24 -15.48 19.26 -3.97
C ARG A 24 -14.01 19.06 -3.64
N GLN A 25 -13.31 20.15 -3.38
CA GLN A 25 -11.93 20.10 -2.88
C GLN A 25 -11.91 19.54 -1.46
N ILE A 26 -11.01 18.59 -1.21
CA ILE A 26 -10.87 17.90 0.07
C ILE A 26 -9.64 18.36 0.81
N THR A 27 -8.47 18.32 0.15
CA THR A 27 -7.21 18.77 0.73
C THR A 27 -6.91 20.21 0.32
N LYS A 28 -6.13 20.92 1.13
CA LYS A 28 -5.76 22.32 0.90
C LYS A 28 -4.33 22.57 1.34
N GLU A 29 -3.70 23.57 0.72
CA GLU A 29 -2.36 24.05 1.09
C GLU A 29 -1.28 22.95 0.99
N SER A 30 -1.46 22.00 0.09
CA SER A 30 -0.46 20.97 -0.16
C SER A 30 0.81 21.58 -0.72
N SER A 31 1.95 21.12 -0.21
CA SER A 31 3.27 21.54 -0.66
C SER A 31 4.01 20.46 -1.47
N ALA A 32 3.37 19.31 -1.71
CA ALA A 32 3.99 18.17 -2.34
C ALA A 32 3.06 17.51 -3.37
N TRP A 33 3.67 17.01 -4.44
CA TRP A 33 3.02 16.17 -5.43
C TRP A 33 2.45 14.90 -4.77
N LYS A 34 1.19 14.60 -5.05
CA LYS A 34 0.48 13.42 -4.57
C LYS A 34 0.48 12.31 -5.61
N ASN A 35 0.62 11.07 -5.15
CA ASN A 35 0.53 9.87 -5.96
C ASN A 35 -0.88 9.27 -5.91
N SER A 36 -1.08 8.17 -6.64
CA SER A 36 -2.36 7.47 -6.82
C SER A 36 -3.23 7.42 -5.58
N ALA A 37 -4.48 7.83 -5.72
CA ALA A 37 -5.46 7.74 -4.65
C ALA A 37 -6.21 6.40 -4.74
N GLU A 38 -6.40 5.72 -3.60
CA GLU A 38 -7.21 4.51 -3.49
C GLU A 38 -8.36 4.73 -2.52
N TRP A 39 -9.56 4.24 -2.89
CA TRP A 39 -10.75 4.33 -2.07
C TRP A 39 -10.88 3.16 -1.10
N SER A 40 -11.30 3.46 0.13
CA SER A 40 -11.76 2.40 1.02
C SER A 40 -13.02 1.72 0.46
N PRO A 41 -13.24 0.42 0.74
CA PRO A 41 -14.40 -0.32 0.25
C PRO A 41 -15.75 0.31 0.60
N LYS A 42 -15.82 1.02 1.72
CA LYS A 42 -17.02 1.72 2.19
C LYS A 42 -17.13 3.18 1.69
N SER A 43 -16.20 3.61 0.83
CA SER A 43 -16.12 4.99 0.33
C SER A 43 -16.05 6.07 1.43
N SER A 44 -15.64 5.70 2.64
CA SER A 44 -15.51 6.61 3.79
C SER A 44 -14.15 7.28 3.86
N HIS A 45 -13.13 6.67 3.27
CA HIS A 45 -11.76 7.16 3.27
C HIS A 45 -11.12 7.04 1.89
N VAL A 46 -10.10 7.87 1.69
CA VAL A 46 -9.15 7.78 0.58
C VAL A 46 -7.75 7.70 1.16
N ILE A 47 -6.90 6.84 0.62
CA ILE A 47 -5.46 6.85 0.91
C ILE A 47 -4.69 7.34 -0.30
N TYR A 48 -3.61 8.06 -0.05
CA TYR A 48 -2.63 8.44 -1.06
C TYR A 48 -1.26 8.65 -0.41
N SER A 49 -0.21 8.61 -1.20
CA SER A 49 1.13 9.03 -0.76
C SER A 49 1.56 10.30 -1.48
N ASP A 50 2.58 10.96 -0.94
CA ASP A 50 3.15 12.15 -1.54
C ASP A 50 4.69 12.06 -1.65
N ARG A 51 5.29 13.04 -2.33
CA ARG A 51 6.74 13.14 -2.51
C ARG A 51 7.52 13.47 -1.24
N THR A 52 6.85 13.78 -0.14
CA THR A 52 7.49 13.84 1.19
C THR A 52 7.67 12.47 1.81
N MET A 53 7.38 11.38 1.05
CA MET A 53 7.43 9.98 1.45
C MET A 53 6.40 9.63 2.53
N THR A 54 5.32 10.39 2.62
CA THR A 54 4.27 10.21 3.61
C THR A 54 3.06 9.52 3.01
N LEU A 55 2.49 8.56 3.73
CA LEU A 55 1.23 7.89 3.42
C LEU A 55 0.12 8.55 4.24
N TRP A 56 -0.90 9.05 3.57
CA TRP A 56 -2.01 9.80 4.14
C TRP A 56 -3.32 9.05 4.05
N LEU A 57 -4.11 9.13 5.11
CA LEU A 57 -5.51 8.71 5.15
C LEU A 57 -6.39 9.95 5.24
N VAL A 58 -7.37 10.06 4.35
CA VAL A 58 -8.31 11.19 4.30
C VAL A 58 -9.72 10.70 4.60
N ASP A 59 -10.34 11.26 5.60
CA ASP A 59 -11.77 11.08 5.84
C ASP A 59 -12.58 11.87 4.81
N VAL A 60 -13.38 11.18 4.02
CA VAL A 60 -14.11 11.77 2.89
C VAL A 60 -15.16 12.79 3.31
N LEU A 61 -15.78 12.59 4.48
CA LEU A 61 -16.84 13.46 4.97
C LEU A 61 -16.28 14.77 5.53
N THR A 62 -15.26 14.66 6.37
CA THR A 62 -14.69 15.81 7.10
C THR A 62 -13.54 16.48 6.37
N GLY A 63 -12.88 15.79 5.43
CA GLY A 63 -11.64 16.24 4.79
C GLY A 63 -10.42 16.17 5.72
N LYS A 64 -10.54 15.52 6.88
CA LYS A 64 -9.42 15.39 7.80
C LYS A 64 -8.36 14.46 7.23
N GLU A 65 -7.13 14.95 7.13
CA GLU A 65 -5.96 14.17 6.79
C GLU A 65 -5.30 13.62 8.05
N THR A 66 -4.89 12.36 7.99
CA THR A 66 -4.17 11.68 9.07
C THR A 66 -2.93 11.02 8.47
N GLU A 67 -1.77 11.33 8.99
CA GLU A 67 -0.53 10.65 8.63
C GLU A 67 -0.59 9.20 9.12
N ILE A 68 -0.56 8.24 8.18
CA ILE A 68 -0.43 6.82 8.52
C ILE A 68 1.03 6.54 8.85
N ASP A 69 1.94 6.85 7.93
CA ASP A 69 3.37 6.60 8.11
C ASP A 69 4.21 7.48 7.19
N LYS A 70 5.51 7.54 7.51
CA LYS A 70 6.51 8.24 6.71
C LYS A 70 7.72 7.34 6.49
N ALA A 71 8.13 7.20 5.23
CA ALA A 71 9.34 6.47 4.87
C ALA A 71 10.57 7.38 4.93
N SER A 72 11.77 6.78 4.94
CA SER A 72 13.05 7.50 4.99
C SER A 72 13.91 7.34 3.74
N GLY A 73 13.56 6.44 2.82
CA GLY A 73 14.37 6.14 1.63
C GLY A 73 13.62 6.33 0.32
N GLU A 74 12.43 5.78 0.22
CA GLU A 74 11.60 5.80 -0.98
C GLU A 74 10.15 6.11 -0.64
N GLU A 75 9.39 6.63 -1.61
CA GLU A 75 7.96 6.88 -1.46
C GLU A 75 7.21 5.57 -1.20
N ILE A 76 6.21 5.60 -0.31
CA ILE A 76 5.30 4.47 -0.10
C ILE A 76 4.33 4.44 -1.29
N ARG A 77 4.44 3.44 -2.17
CA ARG A 77 3.63 3.34 -3.40
C ARG A 77 2.67 2.17 -3.40
N ASP A 78 2.99 1.13 -2.65
CA ASP A 78 2.21 -0.09 -2.55
C ASP A 78 1.37 -0.05 -1.29
N TYR A 79 0.09 0.24 -1.41
CA TYR A 79 -0.87 0.27 -0.30
C TYR A 79 -2.25 -0.18 -0.77
N THR A 80 -3.00 -0.79 0.13
CA THR A 80 -4.37 -1.22 -0.14
C THR A 80 -5.19 -1.35 1.14
N PHE A 81 -6.53 -1.22 1.02
CA PHE A 81 -7.46 -1.45 2.12
C PHE A 81 -7.81 -2.92 2.28
N SER A 82 -8.08 -3.34 3.51
CA SER A 82 -8.77 -4.59 3.80
C SER A 82 -10.24 -4.53 3.32
N PRO A 83 -10.87 -5.69 3.02
CA PRO A 83 -12.26 -5.73 2.57
C PRO A 83 -13.28 -5.11 3.54
N ASP A 84 -13.01 -5.18 4.85
CA ASP A 84 -13.83 -4.55 5.89
C ASP A 84 -13.59 -3.04 6.02
N GLY A 85 -12.49 -2.53 5.42
CA GLY A 85 -12.10 -1.13 5.41
C GLY A 85 -11.53 -0.61 6.72
N ASP A 86 -11.15 -1.48 7.68
CA ASP A 86 -10.52 -1.06 8.95
C ASP A 86 -8.99 -1.13 8.93
N TRP A 87 -8.40 -1.81 7.95
CA TRP A 87 -6.96 -1.94 7.85
C TRP A 87 -6.43 -1.40 6.52
N VAL A 88 -5.22 -0.86 6.57
CA VAL A 88 -4.40 -0.52 5.41
C VAL A 88 -3.12 -1.35 5.47
N ALA A 89 -2.86 -2.15 4.43
CA ALA A 89 -1.58 -2.81 4.22
C ALA A 89 -0.73 -1.95 3.29
N TYR A 90 0.56 -1.83 3.59
CA TYR A 90 1.49 -1.09 2.75
C TYR A 90 2.91 -1.64 2.87
N SER A 91 3.74 -1.40 1.85
CA SER A 91 5.17 -1.66 1.91
C SER A 91 5.94 -0.38 2.18
N LYS A 92 6.95 -0.46 3.05
CA LYS A 92 7.80 0.67 3.40
C LYS A 92 9.27 0.28 3.35
N SER A 93 10.06 1.07 2.64
CA SER A 93 11.51 0.92 2.58
C SER A 93 12.15 1.21 3.93
N SER A 94 13.09 0.36 4.32
CA SER A 94 13.93 0.47 5.50
C SER A 94 15.29 1.09 5.16
N PRO A 95 16.11 1.51 6.14
CA PRO A 95 17.41 2.14 5.87
C PRO A 95 18.40 1.27 5.10
N ASN A 96 18.22 -0.05 5.06
CA ASN A 96 18.99 -1.00 4.26
C ASN A 96 18.47 -1.17 2.82
N TYR A 97 17.52 -0.32 2.38
CA TYR A 97 16.85 -0.37 1.07
C TYR A 97 16.03 -1.64 0.80
N GLN A 98 15.76 -2.45 1.84
CA GLN A 98 14.79 -3.53 1.75
C GLN A 98 13.43 -3.05 2.24
N SER A 99 12.35 -3.52 1.61
CA SER A 99 11.01 -3.13 1.99
C SER A 99 10.36 -4.16 2.90
N ALA A 100 9.70 -3.70 3.95
CA ALA A 100 8.90 -4.52 4.84
C ALA A 100 7.42 -4.20 4.71
N LEU A 101 6.57 -5.19 4.99
CA LEU A 101 5.12 -5.01 5.04
C LEU A 101 4.68 -4.50 6.41
N TRP A 102 3.74 -3.59 6.38
CA TRP A 102 3.12 -2.98 7.54
C TRP A 102 1.60 -3.04 7.43
N LEU A 103 0.94 -3.10 8.58
CA LEU A 103 -0.50 -2.92 8.72
C LEU A 103 -0.77 -1.72 9.63
N TYR A 104 -1.71 -0.88 9.19
CA TYR A 104 -2.25 0.22 10.01
C TYR A 104 -3.73 -0.03 10.25
N GLN A 105 -4.14 0.00 11.53
CA GLN A 105 -5.55 -0.12 11.90
C GLN A 105 -6.20 1.26 12.04
N ILE A 106 -7.21 1.53 11.23
CA ILE A 106 -7.86 2.85 11.16
C ILE A 106 -8.59 3.16 12.46
N SER A 107 -9.34 2.20 13.00
CA SER A 107 -10.12 2.37 14.22
C SER A 107 -9.30 2.67 15.47
N THR A 108 -8.05 2.20 15.54
CA THR A 108 -7.17 2.36 16.71
C THR A 108 -5.98 3.28 16.50
N GLY A 109 -5.64 3.58 15.23
CA GLY A 109 -4.44 4.32 14.85
C GLY A 109 -3.13 3.57 15.09
N LYS A 110 -3.16 2.26 15.29
CA LYS A 110 -1.97 1.44 15.57
C LYS A 110 -1.33 0.92 14.30
N LYS A 111 0.00 0.90 14.31
CA LYS A 111 0.84 0.31 13.23
C LYS A 111 1.49 -0.98 13.71
N HIS A 112 1.58 -1.96 12.81
CA HIS A 112 2.23 -3.25 13.05
C HIS A 112 3.12 -3.59 11.87
N GLN A 113 4.40 -3.85 12.14
CA GLN A 113 5.29 -4.42 11.16
C GLN A 113 5.01 -5.93 11.05
N ILE A 114 4.82 -6.41 9.84
CA ILE A 114 4.40 -7.79 9.57
C ILE A 114 5.57 -8.66 9.09
N THR A 115 6.47 -8.08 8.31
CA THR A 115 7.68 -8.78 7.83
C THR A 115 8.93 -8.02 8.23
N ASP A 116 10.02 -8.77 8.43
CA ASP A 116 11.33 -8.19 8.66
C ASP A 116 11.92 -7.67 7.35
N ALA A 117 12.61 -6.53 7.40
CA ALA A 117 13.29 -5.95 6.23
C ALA A 117 14.62 -6.67 5.91
N VAL A 118 14.58 -8.00 5.86
CA VAL A 118 15.71 -8.85 5.42
C VAL A 118 15.63 -9.09 3.92
N PHE A 119 14.41 -9.17 3.41
CA PHE A 119 14.09 -9.28 1.98
C PHE A 119 13.22 -8.10 1.57
N SER A 120 13.12 -7.84 0.26
CA SER A 120 12.15 -6.87 -0.24
C SER A 120 10.79 -7.54 -0.39
N ASP A 121 9.87 -7.12 0.46
CA ASP A 121 8.47 -7.52 0.44
C ASP A 121 7.61 -6.34 -0.01
N GLY A 122 6.70 -6.56 -0.97
CA GLY A 122 5.89 -5.49 -1.55
C GLY A 122 4.59 -5.98 -2.18
N ASN A 123 3.83 -5.06 -2.77
CA ASN A 123 2.56 -5.35 -3.45
C ASN A 123 1.58 -6.14 -2.55
N PRO A 124 1.25 -5.67 -1.35
CA PRO A 124 0.32 -6.34 -0.46
C PRO A 124 -1.09 -6.33 -1.06
N VAL A 125 -1.78 -7.47 -1.01
CA VAL A 125 -3.17 -7.62 -1.46
C VAL A 125 -3.93 -8.49 -0.47
N PHE A 126 -5.04 -7.99 0.07
CA PHE A 126 -5.92 -8.80 0.92
C PHE A 126 -6.72 -9.80 0.08
N SER A 127 -6.96 -10.99 0.62
CA SER A 127 -8.00 -11.86 0.07
C SER A 127 -9.39 -11.23 0.25
N ASN A 128 -10.33 -11.54 -0.65
CA ASN A 128 -11.69 -10.98 -0.59
C ASN A 128 -12.44 -11.28 0.71
N ASP A 129 -12.10 -12.39 1.37
CA ASP A 129 -12.66 -12.78 2.67
C ASP A 129 -11.89 -12.19 3.87
N GLY A 130 -10.83 -11.42 3.63
CA GLY A 130 -10.01 -10.79 4.65
C GLY A 130 -9.14 -11.74 5.48
N LYS A 131 -9.04 -13.02 5.11
CA LYS A 131 -8.32 -14.02 5.90
C LYS A 131 -6.84 -14.10 5.64
N PHE A 132 -6.41 -13.64 4.46
CA PHE A 132 -5.02 -13.68 4.02
C PHE A 132 -4.55 -12.33 3.50
N LEU A 133 -3.26 -12.07 3.71
CA LEU A 133 -2.52 -11.03 3.01
C LEU A 133 -1.54 -11.72 2.06
N PHE A 134 -1.72 -11.50 0.75
CA PHE A 134 -0.78 -11.92 -0.28
C PHE A 134 0.22 -10.81 -0.54
N PHE A 135 1.43 -11.18 -0.92
CA PHE A 135 2.48 -10.23 -1.25
C PHE A 135 3.55 -10.84 -2.14
N LEU A 136 4.33 -10.01 -2.77
CA LEU A 136 5.52 -10.40 -3.52
C LEU A 136 6.75 -10.31 -2.62
N SER A 137 7.64 -11.29 -2.72
CA SER A 137 8.91 -11.30 -2.00
C SER A 137 10.02 -11.89 -2.84
N ASN A 138 11.23 -11.37 -2.67
CA ASN A 138 12.44 -11.90 -3.30
C ASN A 138 13.25 -12.83 -2.38
N ARG A 139 12.63 -13.37 -1.31
CA ARG A 139 13.28 -14.25 -0.32
C ARG A 139 13.71 -15.60 -0.88
N ASP A 140 13.18 -15.99 -2.01
CA ASP A 140 13.56 -17.22 -2.70
C ASP A 140 14.71 -16.95 -3.67
N PHE A 141 15.90 -16.91 -3.09
CA PHE A 141 17.14 -16.51 -3.75
C PHE A 141 17.65 -17.64 -4.65
N ASN A 142 17.16 -17.73 -5.88
CA ASN A 142 17.60 -18.73 -6.85
C ASN A 142 18.74 -18.18 -7.72
N LEU A 143 19.95 -18.16 -7.15
CA LEU A 143 21.14 -17.65 -7.82
C LEU A 143 21.76 -18.74 -8.70
N THR A 144 21.93 -18.47 -9.98
CA THR A 144 22.65 -19.32 -10.92
C THR A 144 23.84 -18.58 -11.49
N PHE A 145 25.04 -19.19 -11.42
CA PHE A 145 26.24 -18.64 -12.00
C PHE A 145 26.35 -19.07 -13.47
N SER A 146 26.50 -18.11 -14.37
CA SER A 146 26.78 -18.36 -15.78
C SER A 146 28.29 -18.53 -15.96
N SER A 147 28.73 -19.74 -16.30
CA SER A 147 30.13 -20.01 -16.63
C SER A 147 30.55 -19.45 -18.02
N TYR A 148 29.59 -18.97 -18.81
CA TYR A 148 29.81 -18.40 -20.13
C TYR A 148 30.05 -16.89 -20.07
N GLU A 149 29.24 -16.17 -19.28
CA GLU A 149 29.33 -14.72 -19.13
C GLU A 149 30.07 -14.29 -17.86
N PHE A 150 30.40 -15.23 -16.98
CA PHE A 150 31.01 -15.00 -15.67
C PHE A 150 30.18 -14.05 -14.79
N ASP A 151 28.84 -14.12 -14.92
CA ASP A 151 27.90 -13.28 -14.18
C ASP A 151 26.85 -14.13 -13.44
N TYR A 152 26.16 -13.48 -12.49
CA TYR A 152 25.10 -14.12 -11.73
C TYR A 152 23.74 -13.82 -12.34
N LEU A 153 22.94 -14.86 -12.56
CA LEU A 153 21.57 -14.78 -13.02
C LEU A 153 20.61 -15.10 -11.87
N TYR A 154 19.61 -14.26 -11.69
CA TYR A 154 18.53 -14.47 -10.73
C TYR A 154 17.31 -14.99 -11.48
N ASN A 155 17.02 -16.28 -11.35
CA ASN A 155 15.87 -16.90 -11.99
C ASN A 155 14.73 -17.04 -10.98
N ASN A 156 13.55 -16.48 -11.30
CA ASN A 156 12.35 -16.58 -10.46
C ASN A 156 12.58 -16.15 -9.00
N ALA A 157 13.36 -15.08 -8.79
CA ALA A 157 13.70 -14.59 -7.46
C ALA A 157 12.47 -14.03 -6.72
N THR A 158 11.49 -13.47 -7.46
CA THR A 158 10.27 -12.94 -6.87
C THR A 158 9.15 -13.97 -6.93
N ARG A 159 8.52 -14.25 -5.79
CA ARG A 159 7.38 -15.18 -5.66
C ARG A 159 6.25 -14.56 -4.86
N ILE A 160 5.07 -15.15 -5.00
CA ILE A 160 3.89 -14.82 -4.21
C ILE A 160 3.92 -15.60 -2.90
N TYR A 161 3.76 -14.88 -1.81
CA TYR A 161 3.62 -15.42 -0.46
C TYR A 161 2.26 -15.02 0.12
N ALA A 162 1.85 -15.72 1.17
CA ALA A 162 0.62 -15.41 1.89
C ALA A 162 0.81 -15.56 3.39
N ILE A 163 0.25 -14.61 4.13
CA ILE A 163 0.20 -14.61 5.59
C ILE A 163 -1.26 -14.80 6.01
N PRO A 164 -1.59 -15.80 6.84
CA PRO A 164 -2.90 -15.87 7.46
C PRO A 164 -3.04 -14.76 8.50
N LEU A 165 -4.14 -14.00 8.41
CA LEU A 165 -4.42 -12.88 9.32
C LEU A 165 -5.22 -13.28 10.55
N LEU A 166 -5.82 -14.49 10.52
CA LEU A 166 -6.57 -15.06 11.63
C LEU A 166 -5.81 -16.24 12.24
N ASN A 167 -5.77 -16.29 13.56
CA ASN A 167 -5.16 -17.42 14.29
C ASN A 167 -6.22 -18.51 14.59
N ASP A 168 -7.04 -18.87 13.60
CA ASP A 168 -8.14 -19.82 13.69
C ASP A 168 -7.81 -21.20 13.05
N GLY A 169 -6.55 -21.40 12.68
CA GLY A 169 -6.09 -22.59 11.96
C GLY A 169 -6.40 -22.56 10.46
N THR A 170 -6.87 -21.45 9.91
CA THR A 170 -7.10 -21.27 8.47
C THR A 170 -5.82 -21.53 7.69
N LYS A 171 -5.87 -22.46 6.75
CA LYS A 171 -4.75 -22.82 5.86
C LYS A 171 -5.12 -22.53 4.42
N LEU A 172 -4.15 -22.06 3.65
CA LEU A 172 -4.28 -22.04 2.20
C LEU A 172 -4.34 -23.46 1.67
N THR A 173 -5.38 -23.78 0.91
CA THR A 173 -5.43 -25.00 0.13
C THR A 173 -4.57 -24.79 -1.12
N PRO A 174 -3.51 -25.57 -1.34
CA PRO A 174 -2.72 -25.45 -2.57
C PRO A 174 -3.63 -25.66 -3.77
N PHE A 175 -3.48 -24.83 -4.81
CA PHE A 175 -4.10 -25.15 -6.09
C PHE A 175 -3.45 -26.44 -6.62
N VAL A 176 -4.20 -27.53 -6.59
CA VAL A 176 -3.83 -28.76 -7.28
C VAL A 176 -4.10 -28.52 -8.76
N LYS A 177 -3.05 -28.52 -9.58
CA LYS A 177 -3.16 -28.53 -11.04
C LYS A 177 -3.58 -29.90 -11.53
#